data_5fa99fc14f4f637ad1f7083d6d90c3f1
#
_entry.id   5fa99fc14f4f637ad1f7083d6d90c3f1
#
_cell.length_a   1.000
_cell.length_b   1.000
_cell.length_c   1.000
_cell.angle_alpha   90.00
_cell.angle_beta   90.00
_cell.angle_gamma   90.00
#
_symmetry.space_group_name_H-M   'P 1'
#
loop_
_entity.id
_entity.type
_entity.pdbx_description
1 polymer ?
#
loop_
_entity_poly.entity_id
_entity_poly.type
_entity_poly.pdbx_seq_one_letter_code
_entity_poly.pdbx_strand_id
1 'polypeptide(L)'
;MSAWVLLRGLMREQRHWGRFPGQLSQALPSATIITPDLPGNGQQHLLRSPTSVADMVEFCRADLRARGVAPPWSLLALSLGGMVAVEWASRYPQEIERAVLVNTSMQPYSRFHERLRWRNYPSILRLLLQGGVENQERLILRLTSNTGDAAQREGLLKRWLDYQRACPVTRANALRQLWAAGRFRAPSTRPAVPLLVLSSAGDRLVDPRCSANLASAWQAAHAVHLTAGHDLPLDAGEWVADEVAKWLRAGEAR
;
A
#
# COMPACT_ATOMS: atom_id res chain seq x y z
N MET A 1 3.84 23.95 1.07
CA MET A 1 2.87 22.87 1.39
C MET A 1 3.48 21.57 0.88
N SER A 2 3.61 20.55 1.72
CA SER A 2 4.15 19.26 1.29
C SER A 2 3.04 18.41 0.65
N ALA A 3 3.32 17.79 -0.51
CA ALA A 3 2.40 16.89 -1.18
C ALA A 3 2.61 15.47 -0.68
N TRP A 4 1.58 14.86 -0.12
CA TRP A 4 1.56 13.46 0.30
C TRP A 4 0.88 12.59 -0.75
N VAL A 5 1.63 11.66 -1.30
CA VAL A 5 1.18 10.73 -2.32
C VAL A 5 0.90 9.37 -1.67
N LEU A 6 -0.35 8.95 -1.71
CA LEU A 6 -0.82 7.70 -1.11
C LEU A 6 -0.88 6.60 -2.17
N LEU A 7 -0.05 5.56 -2.04
CA LEU A 7 0.05 4.44 -3.00
C LEU A 7 -0.61 3.18 -2.43
N ARG A 8 -1.66 2.70 -3.10
CA ARG A 8 -2.39 1.48 -2.72
C ARG A 8 -1.63 0.21 -3.07
N GLY A 9 -2.09 -0.89 -2.47
CA GLY A 9 -1.62 -2.24 -2.74
C GLY A 9 -2.22 -2.87 -4.01
N LEU A 10 -1.93 -4.15 -4.16
CA LEU A 10 -2.35 -5.02 -5.25
C LEU A 10 -3.86 -4.95 -5.49
N MET A 11 -4.30 -4.71 -6.73
CA MET A 11 -5.71 -4.72 -7.16
C MET A 11 -6.60 -3.74 -6.39
N ARG A 12 -6.02 -2.69 -5.80
CA ARG A 12 -6.74 -1.66 -5.06
C ARG A 12 -6.54 -0.30 -5.69
N GLU A 13 -7.53 0.56 -5.55
CA GLU A 13 -7.58 1.89 -6.13
C GLU A 13 -7.94 2.94 -5.06
N GLN A 14 -7.93 4.22 -5.42
CA GLN A 14 -8.05 5.35 -4.51
C GLN A 14 -9.25 5.28 -3.55
N ARG A 15 -10.43 4.81 -4.00
CA ARG A 15 -11.64 4.73 -3.16
C ARG A 15 -11.50 3.73 -2.00
N HIS A 16 -10.57 2.78 -2.10
CA HIS A 16 -10.28 1.83 -1.01
C HIS A 16 -9.56 2.47 0.18
N TRP A 17 -9.05 3.71 0.06
CA TRP A 17 -8.56 4.45 1.23
C TRP A 17 -9.68 4.82 2.21
N GLY A 18 -10.95 4.84 1.76
CA GLY A 18 -12.09 5.20 2.58
C GLY A 18 -11.94 6.58 3.23
N ARG A 19 -12.00 6.62 4.56
CA ARG A 19 -11.88 7.88 5.35
C ARG A 19 -10.44 8.33 5.54
N PHE A 20 -9.47 7.48 5.31
CA PHE A 20 -8.08 7.71 5.68
C PHE A 20 -7.46 9.00 5.11
N PRO A 21 -7.69 9.41 3.84
CA PRO A 21 -7.16 10.68 3.33
C PRO A 21 -7.63 11.89 4.14
N GLY A 22 -8.89 11.88 4.60
CA GLY A 22 -9.42 12.94 5.47
C GLY A 22 -8.79 12.92 6.86
N GLN A 23 -8.59 11.76 7.46
CA GLN A 23 -7.91 11.59 8.76
C GLN A 23 -6.46 12.07 8.69
N LEU A 24 -5.74 11.73 7.63
CA LEU A 24 -4.38 12.20 7.42
C LEU A 24 -4.32 13.73 7.20
N SER A 25 -5.27 14.29 6.44
CA SER A 25 -5.36 15.73 6.25
C SER A 25 -5.66 16.48 7.55
N GLN A 26 -6.46 15.90 8.46
CA GLN A 26 -6.69 16.47 9.79
C GLN A 26 -5.43 16.46 10.66
N ALA A 27 -4.66 15.37 10.61
CA ALA A 27 -3.40 15.24 11.35
C ALA A 27 -2.27 16.11 10.76
N LEU A 28 -2.35 16.43 9.47
CA LEU A 28 -1.36 17.21 8.71
C LEU A 28 -2.06 18.38 7.94
N PRO A 29 -2.51 19.44 8.62
CA PRO A 29 -3.36 20.47 8.01
C PRO A 29 -2.72 21.23 6.84
N SER A 30 -1.38 21.32 6.79
CA SER A 30 -0.64 21.98 5.71
C SER A 30 -0.33 21.05 4.52
N ALA A 31 -0.72 19.78 4.57
CA ALA A 31 -0.43 18.80 3.55
C ALA A 31 -1.52 18.72 2.49
N THR A 32 -1.14 18.62 1.22
CA THR A 32 -2.05 18.22 0.14
C THR A 32 -1.99 16.70 -0.04
N ILE A 33 -3.13 16.03 0.10
CA ILE A 33 -3.22 14.56 -0.03
C ILE A 33 -3.62 14.18 -1.45
N ILE A 34 -2.82 13.33 -2.09
CA ILE A 34 -3.00 12.88 -3.47
C ILE A 34 -3.04 11.35 -3.49
N THR A 35 -4.04 10.78 -4.16
CA THR A 35 -4.28 9.34 -4.23
C THR A 35 -4.28 8.85 -5.68
N PRO A 36 -3.11 8.69 -6.32
CA PRO A 36 -3.05 8.19 -7.70
C PRO A 36 -3.39 6.71 -7.76
N ASP A 37 -4.01 6.30 -8.85
CA ASP A 37 -4.24 4.90 -9.17
C ASP A 37 -3.07 4.34 -9.98
N LEU A 38 -2.59 3.15 -9.63
CA LEU A 38 -1.63 2.42 -10.44
C LEU A 38 -2.28 1.93 -11.74
N PRO A 39 -1.52 1.79 -12.85
CA PRO A 39 -2.05 1.27 -14.11
C PRO A 39 -2.77 -0.07 -13.92
N GLY A 40 -3.97 -0.17 -14.47
CA GLY A 40 -4.84 -1.33 -14.33
C GLY A 40 -5.79 -1.29 -13.14
N ASN A 41 -5.78 -0.22 -12.34
CA ASN A 41 -6.66 -0.04 -11.19
C ASN A 41 -7.44 1.28 -11.30
N GLY A 42 -8.62 1.36 -10.70
CA GLY A 42 -9.43 2.56 -10.54
C GLY A 42 -9.60 3.36 -11.82
N GLN A 43 -9.33 4.64 -11.81
CA GLN A 43 -9.42 5.50 -13.00
C GLN A 43 -8.46 5.08 -14.13
N GLN A 44 -7.43 4.29 -13.80
CA GLN A 44 -6.47 3.75 -14.75
C GLN A 44 -6.76 2.29 -15.14
N HIS A 45 -7.98 1.77 -14.87
CA HIS A 45 -8.34 0.35 -15.06
C HIS A 45 -8.24 -0.13 -16.51
N LEU A 46 -8.38 0.75 -17.50
CA LEU A 46 -8.25 0.43 -18.92
C LEU A 46 -6.78 0.26 -19.34
N LEU A 47 -5.83 0.76 -18.56
CA LEU A 47 -4.43 0.62 -18.86
C LEU A 47 -3.93 -0.79 -18.51
N ARG A 48 -2.93 -1.22 -19.25
CA ARG A 48 -2.22 -2.46 -18.96
C ARG A 48 -1.26 -2.25 -17.79
N SER A 49 -1.40 -3.03 -16.71
CA SER A 49 -0.45 -2.98 -15.59
C SER A 49 0.96 -3.33 -16.04
N PRO A 50 1.99 -2.60 -15.63
CA PRO A 50 3.38 -2.99 -15.83
C PRO A 50 3.70 -4.32 -15.13
N THR A 51 4.73 -5.01 -15.62
CA THR A 51 5.29 -6.23 -14.99
C THR A 51 6.56 -5.96 -14.20
N SER A 52 6.91 -4.69 -14.02
CA SER A 52 7.99 -4.24 -13.16
C SER A 52 7.51 -3.11 -12.24
N VAL A 53 8.05 -3.07 -11.02
CA VAL A 53 7.79 -1.98 -10.06
C VAL A 53 8.38 -0.67 -10.56
N ALA A 54 9.50 -0.74 -11.28
CA ALA A 54 10.16 0.42 -11.87
C ALA A 54 9.24 1.17 -12.86
N ASP A 55 8.54 0.45 -13.74
CA ASP A 55 7.61 1.07 -14.70
C ASP A 55 6.37 1.65 -13.98
N MET A 56 5.97 1.08 -12.83
CA MET A 56 4.93 1.67 -12.00
C MET A 56 5.39 3.02 -11.41
N VAL A 57 6.66 3.13 -11.02
CA VAL A 57 7.26 4.40 -10.58
C VAL A 57 7.21 5.43 -11.70
N GLU A 58 7.67 5.08 -12.91
CA GLU A 58 7.68 6.01 -14.05
C GLU A 58 6.26 6.51 -14.38
N PHE A 59 5.27 5.62 -14.30
CA PHE A 59 3.88 6.02 -14.47
C PHE A 59 3.43 7.04 -13.41
N CYS A 60 3.68 6.76 -12.11
CA CYS A 60 3.31 7.68 -11.03
C CYS A 60 3.98 9.06 -11.18
N ARG A 61 5.25 9.07 -11.57
CA ARG A 61 6.01 10.30 -11.83
C ARG A 61 5.40 11.12 -12.96
N ALA A 62 5.04 10.46 -14.07
CA ALA A 62 4.39 11.11 -15.20
C ALA A 62 3.00 11.65 -14.83
N ASP A 63 2.19 10.85 -14.11
CA ASP A 63 0.86 11.23 -13.67
C ASP A 63 0.87 12.46 -12.74
N LEU A 64 1.76 12.50 -11.74
CA LEU A 64 1.87 13.65 -10.84
C LEU A 64 2.34 14.92 -11.56
N ARG A 65 3.29 14.79 -12.48
CA ARG A 65 3.74 15.93 -13.29
C ARG A 65 2.63 16.45 -14.20
N ALA A 66 1.87 15.56 -14.84
CA ALA A 66 0.71 15.92 -15.64
C ALA A 66 -0.38 16.64 -14.85
N ARG A 67 -0.51 16.34 -13.55
CA ARG A 67 -1.40 17.03 -12.61
C ARG A 67 -0.82 18.35 -12.09
N GLY A 68 0.37 18.76 -12.53
CA GLY A 68 1.05 19.96 -12.05
C GLY A 68 1.57 19.89 -10.60
N VAL A 69 1.73 18.67 -10.05
CA VAL A 69 2.24 18.49 -8.69
C VAL A 69 3.75 18.37 -8.74
N ALA A 70 4.44 19.38 -8.23
CA ALA A 70 5.90 19.43 -8.22
C ALA A 70 6.50 18.62 -7.05
N PRO A 71 7.67 17.96 -7.22
CA PRO A 71 8.43 17.37 -6.14
C PRO A 71 9.08 18.45 -5.23
N PRO A 72 9.59 18.11 -4.03
CA PRO A 72 9.63 16.74 -3.49
C PRO A 72 8.30 16.29 -2.89
N TRP A 73 8.04 14.96 -2.98
CA TRP A 73 6.83 14.34 -2.45
C TRP A 73 7.11 13.53 -1.19
N SER A 74 6.16 13.54 -0.24
CA SER A 74 6.11 12.60 0.85
C SER A 74 5.24 11.41 0.45
N LEU A 75 5.71 10.17 0.65
CA LEU A 75 4.99 8.97 0.26
C LEU A 75 4.38 8.27 1.47
N LEU A 76 3.12 7.82 1.38
CA LEU A 76 2.54 6.83 2.28
C LEU A 76 2.03 5.66 1.45
N ALA A 77 2.59 4.47 1.66
CA ALA A 77 2.50 3.41 0.69
C ALA A 77 2.23 2.04 1.32
N LEU A 78 1.11 1.43 0.93
CA LEU A 78 0.63 0.16 1.46
C LEU A 78 1.03 -1.01 0.53
N SER A 79 1.64 -2.06 1.11
CA SER A 79 1.87 -3.36 0.44
C SER A 79 2.68 -3.21 -0.87
N LEU A 80 2.11 -3.52 -2.06
CA LEU A 80 2.75 -3.27 -3.37
C LEU A 80 3.13 -1.79 -3.53
N GLY A 81 2.29 -0.87 -3.06
CA GLY A 81 2.63 0.56 -3.03
C GLY A 81 3.93 0.84 -2.29
N GLY A 82 4.21 0.10 -1.19
CA GLY A 82 5.47 0.18 -0.46
C GLY A 82 6.69 -0.23 -1.30
N MET A 83 6.54 -1.22 -2.20
CA MET A 83 7.60 -1.57 -3.14
C MET A 83 7.83 -0.45 -4.16
N VAL A 84 6.74 0.18 -4.65
CA VAL A 84 6.83 1.35 -5.54
C VAL A 84 7.52 2.52 -4.84
N ALA A 85 7.16 2.80 -3.58
CA ALA A 85 7.77 3.89 -2.81
C ALA A 85 9.28 3.65 -2.57
N VAL A 86 9.69 2.43 -2.27
CA VAL A 86 11.10 2.07 -2.09
C VAL A 86 11.89 2.20 -3.40
N GLU A 87 11.36 1.68 -4.49
CA GLU A 87 11.98 1.82 -5.82
C GLU A 87 12.11 3.29 -6.21
N TRP A 88 11.06 4.08 -5.97
CA TRP A 88 11.06 5.52 -6.27
C TRP A 88 12.10 6.27 -5.45
N ALA A 89 12.08 6.11 -4.14
CA ALA A 89 13.05 6.76 -3.24
C ALA A 89 14.50 6.36 -3.52
N SER A 90 14.72 5.16 -4.06
CA SER A 90 16.05 4.67 -4.41
C SER A 90 16.55 5.22 -5.75
N ARG A 91 15.68 5.31 -6.76
CA ARG A 91 16.06 5.80 -8.10
C ARG A 91 16.09 7.32 -8.18
N TYR A 92 15.19 7.98 -7.48
CA TYR A 92 14.98 9.43 -7.56
C TYR A 92 14.88 10.05 -6.16
N PRO A 93 15.92 9.90 -5.33
CA PRO A 93 15.90 10.39 -3.95
C PRO A 93 15.62 11.90 -3.85
N GLN A 94 16.01 12.68 -4.86
CA GLN A 94 15.74 14.12 -4.92
C GLN A 94 14.27 14.48 -5.15
N GLU A 95 13.44 13.52 -5.59
CA GLU A 95 12.00 13.72 -5.77
C GLU A 95 11.19 13.35 -4.51
N ILE A 96 11.81 12.66 -3.56
CA ILE A 96 11.13 12.11 -2.38
C ILE A 96 11.67 12.76 -1.11
N GLU A 97 10.79 13.44 -0.40
CA GLU A 97 11.10 14.07 0.88
C GLU A 97 11.21 13.03 2.01
N ARG A 98 10.30 12.09 2.03
CA ARG A 98 10.21 11.00 3.03
C ARG A 98 9.27 9.89 2.57
N ALA A 99 9.34 8.71 3.20
CA ALA A 99 8.39 7.64 2.90
C ALA A 99 7.93 6.87 4.15
N VAL A 100 6.61 6.61 4.20
CA VAL A 100 5.95 5.76 5.18
C VAL A 100 5.55 4.46 4.49
N LEU A 101 6.10 3.35 4.96
CA LEU A 101 5.88 2.02 4.40
C LEU A 101 4.94 1.23 5.30
N VAL A 102 3.80 0.81 4.79
CA VAL A 102 2.74 0.16 5.56
C VAL A 102 2.57 -1.30 5.12
N ASN A 103 2.71 -2.25 6.03
CA ASN A 103 2.49 -3.70 5.80
C ASN A 103 3.11 -4.21 4.49
N THR A 104 4.32 -3.78 4.18
CA THR A 104 5.01 -4.16 2.96
C THR A 104 6.00 -5.31 3.18
N SER A 105 6.35 -5.98 2.09
CA SER A 105 7.30 -7.08 2.10
C SER A 105 8.10 -7.11 0.80
N MET A 106 9.40 -7.37 0.88
CA MET A 106 10.26 -7.38 -0.32
C MET A 106 11.49 -8.24 -0.13
N GLN A 107 12.00 -8.81 -1.23
CA GLN A 107 13.32 -9.44 -1.21
C GLN A 107 14.39 -8.35 -1.09
N PRO A 108 15.53 -8.64 -0.45
CA PRO A 108 15.90 -9.89 0.21
C PRO A 108 15.42 -10.02 1.67
N TYR A 109 14.73 -9.01 2.22
CA TYR A 109 14.39 -8.90 3.66
C TYR A 109 13.27 -9.84 4.12
N SER A 110 12.52 -10.41 3.18
CA SER A 110 11.40 -11.31 3.46
C SER A 110 11.47 -12.57 2.60
N ARG A 111 11.22 -13.73 3.21
CA ARG A 111 11.14 -15.00 2.49
C ARG A 111 9.85 -15.06 1.66
N PHE A 112 9.84 -15.80 0.58
CA PHE A 112 8.69 -15.87 -0.33
C PHE A 112 7.38 -16.24 0.36
N HIS A 113 7.41 -17.25 1.24
CA HIS A 113 6.23 -17.74 1.99
C HIS A 113 5.77 -16.79 3.12
N GLU A 114 6.56 -15.79 3.49
CA GLU A 114 6.21 -14.73 4.44
C GLU A 114 5.53 -13.57 3.73
N ARG A 115 5.94 -13.28 2.48
CA ARG A 115 5.41 -12.19 1.66
C ARG A 115 3.95 -12.38 1.25
N LEU A 116 3.53 -13.61 1.15
CA LEU A 116 2.15 -14.06 1.07
C LEU A 116 2.05 -15.32 1.91
N ARG A 117 1.38 -15.26 3.04
CA ARG A 117 1.30 -16.38 3.97
C ARG A 117 0.81 -17.63 3.25
N TRP A 118 1.58 -18.71 3.28
CA TRP A 118 1.31 -19.96 2.57
C TRP A 118 -0.06 -20.58 2.91
N ARG A 119 -0.56 -20.32 4.12
CA ARG A 119 -1.91 -20.75 4.55
C ARG A 119 -3.03 -20.17 3.69
N ASN A 120 -2.78 -19.09 2.95
CA ASN A 120 -3.75 -18.45 2.08
C ASN A 120 -3.75 -19.05 0.66
N TYR A 121 -2.72 -19.81 0.26
CA TYR A 121 -2.58 -20.34 -1.09
C TYR A 121 -3.77 -21.19 -1.54
N PRO A 122 -4.32 -22.12 -0.72
CA PRO A 122 -5.48 -22.91 -1.13
C PRO A 122 -6.70 -22.04 -1.44
N SER A 123 -6.96 -21.01 -0.61
CA SER A 123 -8.08 -20.09 -0.81
C SER A 123 -7.91 -19.24 -2.07
N ILE A 124 -6.69 -18.75 -2.32
CA ILE A 124 -6.36 -17.95 -3.51
C ILE A 124 -6.46 -18.83 -4.77
N LEU A 125 -5.93 -20.05 -4.73
CA LEU A 125 -6.02 -20.98 -5.85
C LEU A 125 -7.48 -21.34 -6.18
N ARG A 126 -8.28 -21.67 -5.16
CA ARG A 126 -9.71 -21.92 -5.35
C ARG A 126 -10.43 -20.74 -6.00
N LEU A 127 -10.08 -19.52 -5.58
CA LEU A 127 -10.65 -18.30 -6.14
C LEU A 127 -10.28 -18.10 -7.61
N LEU A 128 -9.03 -18.36 -7.98
CA LEU A 128 -8.56 -18.28 -9.38
C LEU A 128 -9.28 -19.29 -10.29
N LEU A 129 -9.63 -20.46 -9.76
CA LEU A 129 -10.28 -21.53 -10.53
C LEU A 129 -11.81 -21.36 -10.61
N GLN A 130 -12.47 -20.92 -9.53
CA GLN A 130 -13.92 -21.01 -9.36
C GLN A 130 -14.58 -19.68 -8.93
N GLY A 131 -13.82 -18.60 -8.75
CA GLY A 131 -14.33 -17.38 -8.11
C GLY A 131 -14.96 -16.37 -9.07
N GLY A 132 -16.14 -15.88 -8.68
CA GLY A 132 -16.71 -14.61 -9.17
C GLY A 132 -16.17 -13.42 -8.40
N VAL A 133 -16.48 -12.21 -8.89
CA VAL A 133 -16.02 -10.93 -8.31
C VAL A 133 -16.39 -10.81 -6.83
N GLU A 134 -17.61 -11.22 -6.44
CA GLU A 134 -18.05 -11.16 -5.05
C GLU A 134 -17.22 -12.06 -4.13
N ASN A 135 -16.97 -13.30 -4.53
CA ASN A 135 -16.14 -14.23 -3.75
C ASN A 135 -14.71 -13.71 -3.62
N GLN A 136 -14.19 -13.06 -4.66
CA GLN A 136 -12.89 -12.41 -4.66
C GLN A 136 -12.84 -11.28 -3.63
N GLU A 137 -13.78 -10.34 -3.68
CA GLU A 137 -13.81 -9.20 -2.75
C GLU A 137 -14.05 -9.65 -1.31
N ARG A 138 -14.92 -10.64 -1.09
CA ARG A 138 -15.18 -11.23 0.23
C ARG A 138 -13.93 -11.92 0.80
N LEU A 139 -13.17 -12.64 -0.03
CA LEU A 139 -11.91 -13.23 0.39
C LEU A 139 -10.86 -12.16 0.73
N ILE A 140 -10.71 -11.16 -0.12
CA ILE A 140 -9.75 -10.08 0.11
C ILE A 140 -10.10 -9.35 1.41
N LEU A 141 -11.36 -8.98 1.61
CA LEU A 141 -11.81 -8.33 2.86
C LEU A 141 -11.48 -9.18 4.09
N ARG A 142 -11.72 -10.49 4.02
CA ARG A 142 -11.39 -11.41 5.11
C ARG A 142 -9.89 -11.48 5.42
N LEU A 143 -9.04 -11.40 4.39
CA LEU A 143 -7.59 -11.51 4.54
C LEU A 143 -6.93 -10.18 4.92
N THR A 144 -7.55 -9.05 4.55
CA THR A 144 -6.91 -7.73 4.69
C THR A 144 -7.46 -6.87 5.81
N SER A 145 -8.67 -7.13 6.30
CA SER A 145 -9.28 -6.33 7.36
C SER A 145 -9.73 -7.18 8.54
N ASN A 146 -9.47 -6.68 9.74
CA ASN A 146 -9.89 -7.26 11.03
C ASN A 146 -10.99 -6.43 11.68
N THR A 147 -11.36 -5.29 11.10
CA THR A 147 -12.28 -4.34 11.72
C THR A 147 -13.73 -4.58 11.35
N GLY A 148 -14.61 -4.06 12.19
CA GLY A 148 -16.04 -4.02 11.99
C GLY A 148 -16.79 -5.30 12.39
N ASP A 149 -18.04 -5.10 12.77
CA ASP A 149 -19.04 -6.16 12.92
C ASP A 149 -19.50 -6.71 11.56
N ALA A 150 -20.42 -7.68 11.57
CA ALA A 150 -20.92 -8.31 10.35
C ALA A 150 -21.61 -7.30 9.40
N ALA A 151 -22.38 -6.35 9.94
CA ALA A 151 -23.11 -5.37 9.15
C ALA A 151 -22.16 -4.34 8.49
N GLN A 152 -21.16 -3.88 9.24
CA GLN A 152 -20.11 -2.98 8.72
C GLN A 152 -19.30 -3.65 7.62
N ARG A 153 -18.93 -4.91 7.80
CA ARG A 153 -18.20 -5.70 6.79
C ARG A 153 -19.02 -5.92 5.52
N GLU A 154 -20.31 -6.21 5.65
CA GLU A 154 -21.21 -6.37 4.49
C GLU A 154 -21.41 -5.04 3.75
N GLY A 155 -21.55 -3.93 4.47
CA GLY A 155 -21.60 -2.60 3.88
C GLY A 155 -20.31 -2.21 3.15
N LEU A 156 -19.14 -2.60 3.68
CA LEU A 156 -17.86 -2.39 3.05
C LEU A 156 -17.72 -3.25 1.78
N LEU A 157 -18.09 -4.53 1.85
CA LEU A 157 -18.09 -5.43 0.70
C LEU A 157 -18.95 -4.89 -0.44
N LYS A 158 -20.17 -4.41 -0.13
CA LYS A 158 -21.06 -3.80 -1.14
C LYS A 158 -20.38 -2.63 -1.86
N ARG A 159 -19.74 -1.71 -1.12
CA ARG A 159 -18.96 -0.60 -1.72
C ARG A 159 -17.84 -1.10 -2.62
N TRP A 160 -17.07 -2.13 -2.18
CA TRP A 160 -15.98 -2.70 -2.98
C TRP A 160 -16.49 -3.36 -4.27
N LEU A 161 -17.64 -4.03 -4.21
CA LEU A 161 -18.29 -4.56 -5.41
C LEU A 161 -18.71 -3.45 -6.38
N ASP A 162 -19.23 -2.33 -5.87
CA ASP A 162 -19.56 -1.18 -6.71
C ASP A 162 -18.30 -0.56 -7.35
N TYR A 163 -17.16 -0.52 -6.64
CA TYR A 163 -15.88 -0.08 -7.21
C TYR A 163 -15.43 -1.00 -8.35
N GLN A 164 -15.52 -2.30 -8.15
CA GLN A 164 -15.16 -3.29 -9.17
C GLN A 164 -16.09 -3.26 -10.38
N ARG A 165 -17.40 -2.95 -10.20
CA ARG A 165 -18.32 -2.77 -11.32
C ARG A 165 -17.99 -1.53 -12.14
N ALA A 166 -17.64 -0.44 -11.48
CA ALA A 166 -17.31 0.83 -12.13
C ALA A 166 -15.93 0.80 -12.81
N CYS A 167 -14.92 0.17 -12.18
CA CYS A 167 -13.54 0.15 -12.62
C CYS A 167 -12.95 -1.25 -12.41
N PRO A 168 -13.30 -2.24 -13.25
CA PRO A 168 -12.91 -3.63 -13.04
C PRO A 168 -11.40 -3.85 -13.22
N VAL A 169 -10.78 -4.48 -12.23
CA VAL A 169 -9.41 -4.99 -12.38
C VAL A 169 -9.45 -6.31 -13.14
N THR A 170 -8.88 -6.36 -14.32
CA THR A 170 -8.84 -7.58 -15.12
C THR A 170 -7.92 -8.63 -14.48
N ARG A 171 -8.22 -9.94 -14.69
CA ARG A 171 -7.34 -11.03 -14.24
C ARG A 171 -5.92 -10.87 -14.78
N ALA A 172 -5.77 -10.41 -16.03
CA ALA A 172 -4.47 -10.16 -16.64
C ALA A 172 -3.70 -9.07 -15.86
N ASN A 173 -4.34 -7.97 -15.49
CA ASN A 173 -3.72 -6.91 -14.70
C ASN A 173 -3.36 -7.39 -13.29
N ALA A 174 -4.24 -8.14 -12.63
CA ALA A 174 -3.97 -8.74 -11.33
C ALA A 174 -2.72 -9.64 -11.35
N LEU A 175 -2.61 -10.53 -12.35
CA LEU A 175 -1.45 -11.42 -12.52
C LEU A 175 -0.17 -10.63 -12.83
N ARG A 176 -0.26 -9.56 -13.63
CA ARG A 176 0.89 -8.70 -13.95
C ARG A 176 1.41 -7.97 -12.72
N GLN A 177 0.50 -7.42 -11.90
CA GLN A 177 0.86 -6.78 -10.62
C GLN A 177 1.48 -7.79 -9.65
N LEU A 178 0.90 -8.99 -9.55
CA LEU A 178 1.45 -10.06 -8.71
C LEU A 178 2.84 -10.50 -9.18
N TRP A 179 3.04 -10.60 -10.49
CA TRP A 179 4.34 -10.89 -11.10
C TRP A 179 5.38 -9.80 -10.78
N ALA A 180 5.02 -8.54 -10.96
CA ALA A 180 5.89 -7.40 -10.63
C ALA A 180 6.29 -7.43 -9.15
N ALA A 181 5.31 -7.62 -8.25
CA ALA A 181 5.55 -7.73 -6.83
C ALA A 181 6.46 -8.93 -6.50
N GLY A 182 6.18 -10.11 -7.07
CA GLY A 182 6.95 -11.34 -6.84
C GLY A 182 8.43 -11.21 -7.18
N ARG A 183 8.73 -10.52 -8.27
CA ARG A 183 10.10 -10.31 -8.79
C ARG A 183 10.83 -9.13 -8.17
N PHE A 184 10.12 -8.24 -7.49
CA PHE A 184 10.74 -7.05 -6.93
C PHE A 184 11.80 -7.41 -5.88
N ARG A 185 12.96 -6.82 -6.04
CA ARG A 185 14.08 -6.85 -5.09
C ARG A 185 14.37 -5.43 -4.65
N ALA A 186 14.23 -5.18 -3.37
CA ALA A 186 14.67 -3.91 -2.80
C ALA A 186 16.19 -3.77 -2.87
N PRO A 187 16.72 -2.54 -2.91
CA PRO A 187 18.15 -2.32 -2.81
C PRO A 187 18.70 -2.89 -1.50
N SER A 188 19.98 -3.28 -1.53
CA SER A 188 20.69 -3.74 -0.33
C SER A 188 20.96 -2.60 0.66
N THR A 189 21.05 -1.39 0.16
CA THR A 189 21.23 -0.17 0.95
C THR A 189 19.89 0.52 1.19
N ARG A 190 19.72 1.08 2.38
CA ARG A 190 18.56 1.91 2.71
C ARG A 190 18.47 3.09 1.73
N PRO A 191 17.28 3.45 1.21
CA PRO A 191 17.08 4.72 0.51
C PRO A 191 17.53 5.92 1.36
N ALA A 192 18.12 6.93 0.74
CA ALA A 192 18.70 8.08 1.42
C ALA A 192 17.68 9.06 2.02
N VAL A 193 16.39 8.71 2.00
CA VAL A 193 15.31 9.52 2.54
C VAL A 193 14.88 9.04 3.93
N PRO A 194 14.29 9.90 4.78
CA PRO A 194 13.68 9.48 6.04
C PRO A 194 12.60 8.42 5.81
N LEU A 195 12.65 7.32 6.60
CA LEU A 195 11.72 6.20 6.49
C LEU A 195 11.02 5.92 7.82
N LEU A 196 9.71 5.73 7.76
CA LEU A 196 8.89 5.14 8.81
C LEU A 196 8.28 3.84 8.30
N VAL A 197 8.35 2.78 9.09
CA VAL A 197 7.68 1.50 8.81
C VAL A 197 6.53 1.34 9.79
N LEU A 198 5.34 1.13 9.27
CA LEU A 198 4.14 0.82 10.07
C LEU A 198 3.71 -0.61 9.75
N SER A 199 3.38 -1.37 10.76
CA SER A 199 2.93 -2.75 10.57
C SER A 199 1.82 -3.15 11.52
N SER A 200 1.13 -4.24 11.17
CA SER A 200 0.04 -4.80 11.95
C SER A 200 0.40 -6.19 12.45
N ALA A 201 0.35 -6.43 13.75
CA ALA A 201 0.52 -7.77 14.32
C ALA A 201 -0.60 -8.74 13.90
N GLY A 202 -1.80 -8.19 13.62
CA GLY A 202 -2.97 -8.94 13.15
C GLY A 202 -3.03 -9.16 11.63
N ASP A 203 -1.99 -8.86 10.86
CA ASP A 203 -1.96 -9.07 9.41
C ASP A 203 -2.09 -10.56 9.07
N ARG A 204 -3.17 -10.90 8.32
CA ARG A 204 -3.46 -12.27 7.90
C ARG A 204 -2.96 -12.58 6.49
N LEU A 205 -2.58 -11.54 5.72
CA LEU A 205 -2.14 -11.68 4.34
C LEU A 205 -0.62 -11.81 4.25
N VAL A 206 0.10 -10.88 4.86
CA VAL A 206 1.57 -10.82 4.93
C VAL A 206 2.03 -11.11 6.35
N ASP A 207 3.16 -11.77 6.53
CA ASP A 207 3.72 -12.00 7.86
C ASP A 207 4.27 -10.67 8.42
N PRO A 208 3.86 -10.24 9.62
CA PRO A 208 4.35 -9.00 10.23
C PRO A 208 5.87 -8.92 10.36
N ARG A 209 6.55 -10.07 10.40
CA ARG A 209 8.02 -10.15 10.40
C ARG A 209 8.65 -9.51 9.17
N CYS A 210 7.94 -9.44 8.03
CA CYS A 210 8.43 -8.79 6.83
C CYS A 210 8.76 -7.30 7.08
N SER A 211 7.84 -6.57 7.70
CA SER A 211 8.05 -5.16 8.04
C SER A 211 9.09 -4.99 9.14
N ALA A 212 9.08 -5.86 10.16
CA ALA A 212 10.06 -5.82 11.24
C ALA A 212 11.49 -6.07 10.73
N ASN A 213 11.69 -7.07 9.87
CA ASN A 213 12.99 -7.36 9.27
C ASN A 213 13.50 -6.19 8.40
N LEU A 214 12.60 -5.58 7.61
CA LEU A 214 12.92 -4.42 6.79
C LEU A 214 13.33 -3.23 7.66
N ALA A 215 12.55 -2.91 8.69
CA ALA A 215 12.82 -1.82 9.62
C ALA A 215 14.17 -2.03 10.35
N SER A 216 14.44 -3.24 10.82
CA SER A 216 15.70 -3.61 11.47
C SER A 216 16.90 -3.48 10.52
N ALA A 217 16.78 -4.03 9.31
CA ALA A 217 17.88 -3.99 8.33
C ALA A 217 18.24 -2.56 7.91
N TRP A 218 17.24 -1.68 7.84
CA TRP A 218 17.45 -0.28 7.45
C TRP A 218 17.54 0.70 8.62
N GLN A 219 17.49 0.20 9.86
CA GLN A 219 17.47 1.04 11.06
C GLN A 219 16.42 2.17 10.96
N ALA A 220 15.27 1.83 10.40
CA ALA A 220 14.16 2.75 10.23
C ALA A 220 13.28 2.78 11.47
N ALA A 221 12.63 3.93 11.72
CA ALA A 221 11.59 4.01 12.75
C ALA A 221 10.49 2.99 12.45
N HIS A 222 10.01 2.27 13.46
CA HIS A 222 9.01 1.22 13.31
C HIS A 222 7.96 1.31 14.40
N ALA A 223 6.68 1.33 14.02
CA ALA A 223 5.56 1.23 14.95
C ALA A 223 4.63 0.08 14.53
N VAL A 224 4.05 -0.61 15.53
CA VAL A 224 3.25 -1.81 15.34
C VAL A 224 1.87 -1.63 15.95
N HIS A 225 0.83 -1.75 15.12
CA HIS A 225 -0.55 -1.83 15.60
C HIS A 225 -0.90 -3.28 15.97
N LEU A 226 -1.48 -3.50 17.16
CA LEU A 226 -1.59 -4.85 17.71
C LEU A 226 -2.67 -5.71 17.05
N THR A 227 -3.79 -5.13 16.61
CA THR A 227 -4.98 -5.88 16.20
C THR A 227 -5.46 -5.65 14.78
N ALA A 228 -5.05 -4.56 14.12
CA ALA A 228 -5.45 -4.26 12.74
C ALA A 228 -4.99 -5.34 11.76
N GLY A 229 -5.65 -5.45 10.62
CA GLY A 229 -5.30 -6.34 9.52
C GLY A 229 -4.26 -5.74 8.58
N HIS A 230 -4.16 -6.34 7.38
CA HIS A 230 -3.23 -5.90 6.34
C HIS A 230 -3.53 -4.48 5.84
N ASP A 231 -4.81 -4.13 5.69
CA ASP A 231 -5.26 -2.79 5.32
C ASP A 231 -5.31 -1.89 6.56
N LEU A 232 -4.12 -1.60 7.11
CA LEU A 232 -3.97 -0.84 8.34
C LEU A 232 -4.65 0.53 8.30
N PRO A 233 -4.60 1.31 7.19
CA PRO A 233 -5.31 2.59 7.09
C PRO A 233 -6.84 2.44 7.10
N LEU A 234 -7.38 1.32 6.64
CA LEU A 234 -8.81 1.02 6.71
C LEU A 234 -9.23 0.66 8.15
N ASP A 235 -8.44 -0.16 8.82
CA ASP A 235 -8.75 -0.70 10.15
C ASP A 235 -8.44 0.27 11.29
N ALA A 236 -7.39 1.07 11.15
CA ALA A 236 -6.86 1.96 12.19
C ALA A 236 -6.29 3.26 11.59
N GLY A 237 -7.06 3.94 10.73
CA GLY A 237 -6.58 5.12 9.98
C GLY A 237 -6.14 6.27 10.88
N GLU A 238 -6.84 6.54 11.97
CA GLU A 238 -6.46 7.57 12.94
C GLU A 238 -5.10 7.26 13.57
N TRP A 239 -4.88 6.01 14.00
CA TRP A 239 -3.59 5.58 14.54
C TRP A 239 -2.45 5.76 13.51
N VAL A 240 -2.69 5.42 12.24
CA VAL A 240 -1.69 5.64 11.17
C VAL A 240 -1.38 7.13 11.02
N ALA A 241 -2.40 7.99 10.99
CA ALA A 241 -2.23 9.44 10.87
C ALA A 241 -1.47 10.03 12.08
N ASP A 242 -1.79 9.57 13.29
CA ASP A 242 -1.13 10.00 14.53
C ASP A 242 0.35 9.56 14.57
N GLU A 243 0.67 8.31 14.20
CA GLU A 243 2.06 7.85 14.16
C GLU A 243 2.88 8.60 13.10
N VAL A 244 2.29 8.94 11.95
CA VAL A 244 2.93 9.80 10.95
C VAL A 244 3.20 11.19 11.51
N ALA A 245 2.21 11.83 12.12
CA ALA A 245 2.37 13.17 12.70
C ALA A 245 3.40 13.19 13.85
N LYS A 246 3.39 12.17 14.71
CA LYS A 246 4.37 11.99 15.78
C LYS A 246 5.80 11.83 15.24
N TRP A 247 5.98 11.01 14.21
CA TRP A 247 7.28 10.80 13.59
C TRP A 247 7.82 12.07 12.92
N LEU A 248 6.96 12.87 12.28
CA LEU A 248 7.34 14.15 11.70
C LEU A 248 7.86 15.12 12.74
N ARG A 249 7.11 15.31 13.85
CA ARG A 249 7.54 16.17 14.98
C ARG A 249 8.87 15.73 15.59
N ALA A 250 9.11 14.41 15.71
CA ALA A 250 10.38 13.88 16.22
C ALA A 250 11.56 14.13 15.26
N GLY A 251 11.30 14.23 13.96
CA GLY A 251 12.32 14.57 12.94
C GLY A 251 12.67 16.06 12.90
N GLU A 252 11.72 16.95 13.21
CA GLU A 252 11.93 18.40 13.28
C GLU A 252 12.70 18.84 14.54
N ALA A 253 12.69 18.01 15.57
CA ALA A 253 13.38 18.28 16.85
C ALA A 253 14.88 17.88 16.86
N ARG A 254 15.40 17.35 15.75
CA ARG A 254 16.80 16.94 15.60
C ARG A 254 17.55 17.87 14.67
#